data_20a2cf0285763192d4969db194dafd09
#
_entry.id   20a2cf0285763192d4969db194dafd09
#
_cell.length_a   1.000
_cell.length_b   1.000
_cell.length_c   1.000
_cell.angle_alpha   90.00
_cell.angle_beta   90.00
_cell.angle_gamma   90.00
#
_symmetry.space_group_name_H-M   'P 1'
#
loop_
_entity.id
_entity.type
_entity.pdbx_description
1 polymer ?
#
loop_
_entity_poly.entity_id
_entity_poly.type
_entity_poly.pdbx_seq_one_letter_code
_entity_poly.pdbx_strand_id
1 'polypeptide(L)'
;FGVNFGTMAGSSLNLSALFIFSMVVGFSGSIISLLMSKQMAKMSMGVQMIDTNNPQPGLEAYLVGVVRHEAERAGIPMPEVGIYEGEPNAFATGASASSAMVAVSTGLLNIMNRDEVEAVLAHEISHVKNGDMVTQTLLQGVMNTFVVFFSRIIGWVVDRQILRNEDDAPGVGYYVTSLVFDICLGFLAGMVVAYFSRWREYHADAGAAEIMQSN
;
A
#
# COMPACT_ATOMS: atom_id res chain seq x y z
N PHE A 1 -0.95 12.45 -21.06
CA PHE A 1 0.38 13.07 -21.01
C PHE A 1 1.17 12.56 -22.20
N GLY A 2 1.26 13.39 -23.29
CA GLY A 2 1.96 13.02 -24.51
C GLY A 2 3.47 13.29 -24.41
N VAL A 3 4.19 12.53 -23.59
CA VAL A 3 5.66 12.58 -23.62
C VAL A 3 6.13 11.76 -24.80
N ASN A 4 6.65 12.42 -25.82
CA ASN A 4 7.17 11.76 -27.02
C ASN A 4 8.61 11.31 -26.77
N PHE A 5 8.80 10.02 -26.53
CA PHE A 5 10.12 9.41 -26.31
C PHE A 5 10.89 9.14 -27.60
N GLY A 6 10.27 9.37 -28.78
CA GLY A 6 10.88 9.14 -30.10
C GLY A 6 11.72 10.32 -30.63
N THR A 7 11.58 11.54 -30.08
CA THR A 7 12.19 12.72 -30.65
C THR A 7 13.62 13.06 -30.16
N MET A 8 14.19 12.30 -29.22
CA MET A 8 15.52 12.60 -28.70
C MET A 8 16.68 11.93 -29.45
N ALA A 9 16.44 11.02 -30.36
CA ALA A 9 17.47 10.47 -31.25
C ALA A 9 16.83 9.69 -32.42
N GLY A 10 16.33 10.31 -33.48
CA GLY A 10 15.86 9.68 -34.70
C GLY A 10 15.21 8.31 -34.51
N SER A 11 14.03 8.04 -34.90
CA SER A 11 13.26 6.76 -34.97
C SER A 11 13.51 5.64 -33.93
N SER A 12 14.40 5.80 -32.95
CA SER A 12 14.74 4.80 -31.93
C SER A 12 14.16 5.18 -30.56
N LEU A 13 13.56 4.19 -29.88
CA LEU A 13 13.05 4.35 -28.51
C LEU A 13 14.20 4.60 -27.53
N ASN A 14 14.20 5.71 -26.81
CA ASN A 14 15.17 5.97 -25.76
C ASN A 14 14.78 5.19 -24.49
N LEU A 15 15.32 3.98 -24.35
CA LEU A 15 15.01 3.06 -23.24
C LEU A 15 15.38 3.66 -21.87
N SER A 16 16.47 4.43 -21.78
CA SER A 16 16.89 5.03 -20.51
C SER A 16 15.90 6.12 -20.05
N ALA A 17 15.48 7.00 -20.96
CA ALA A 17 14.48 8.02 -20.66
C ALA A 17 13.12 7.39 -20.32
N LEU A 18 12.72 6.35 -21.04
CA LEU A 18 11.50 5.61 -20.77
C LEU A 18 11.56 4.92 -19.40
N PHE A 19 12.68 4.32 -19.03
CA PHE A 19 12.85 3.68 -17.72
C PHE A 19 12.73 4.69 -16.57
N ILE A 20 13.43 5.83 -16.69
CA ILE A 20 13.34 6.91 -15.68
C ILE A 20 11.91 7.43 -15.57
N PHE A 21 11.24 7.67 -16.67
CA PHE A 21 9.83 8.08 -16.69
C PHE A 21 8.93 7.04 -16.00
N SER A 22 9.09 5.77 -16.34
CA SER A 22 8.32 4.67 -15.77
C SER A 22 8.54 4.56 -14.25
N MET A 23 9.78 4.77 -13.79
CA MET A 23 10.13 4.81 -12.38
C MET A 23 9.42 5.97 -11.67
N VAL A 24 9.47 7.17 -12.22
CA VAL A 24 8.79 8.34 -11.65
C VAL A 24 7.29 8.10 -11.58
N VAL A 25 6.65 7.62 -12.64
CA VAL A 25 5.21 7.33 -12.66
C VAL A 25 4.86 6.20 -11.70
N GLY A 26 5.62 5.10 -11.71
CA GLY A 26 5.37 3.91 -10.88
C GLY A 26 5.46 4.18 -9.39
N PHE A 27 6.47 4.94 -8.96
CA PHE A 27 6.67 5.25 -7.55
C PHE A 27 5.84 6.42 -7.05
N SER A 28 5.59 7.46 -7.86
CA SER A 28 4.87 8.64 -7.41
C SER A 28 3.48 8.31 -6.88
N GLY A 29 2.70 7.48 -7.59
CA GLY A 29 1.38 7.06 -7.17
C GLY A 29 1.41 6.27 -5.86
N SER A 30 2.35 5.34 -5.73
CA SER A 30 2.50 4.50 -4.52
C SER A 30 2.91 5.34 -3.30
N ILE A 31 3.87 6.25 -3.46
CA ILE A 31 4.33 7.13 -2.38
C ILE A 31 3.22 8.09 -1.94
N ILE A 32 2.51 8.73 -2.89
CA ILE A 32 1.38 9.60 -2.58
C ILE A 32 0.30 8.84 -1.82
N SER A 33 -0.05 7.63 -2.29
CA SER A 33 -1.02 6.76 -1.61
C SER A 33 -0.60 6.42 -0.18
N LEU A 34 0.67 6.10 0.06
CA LEU A 34 1.20 5.84 1.40
C LEU A 34 1.11 7.07 2.30
N LEU A 35 1.56 8.23 1.82
CA LEU A 35 1.53 9.48 2.59
C LEU A 35 0.11 9.92 2.94
N MET A 36 -0.86 9.64 2.07
CA MET A 36 -2.27 9.98 2.26
C MET A 36 -3.07 8.87 2.95
N SER A 37 -2.51 7.68 3.15
CA SER A 37 -3.22 6.48 3.61
C SER A 37 -4.02 6.71 4.90
N LYS A 38 -3.41 7.31 5.90
CA LYS A 38 -4.02 7.64 7.19
C LYS A 38 -5.17 8.65 7.04
N GLN A 39 -4.98 9.70 6.23
CA GLN A 39 -6.01 10.70 6.00
C GLN A 39 -7.19 10.11 5.23
N MET A 40 -6.90 9.31 4.23
CA MET A 40 -7.93 8.63 3.45
C MET A 40 -8.73 7.64 4.32
N ALA A 41 -8.06 6.87 5.18
CA ALA A 41 -8.72 5.97 6.11
C ALA A 41 -9.65 6.72 7.08
N LYS A 42 -9.18 7.83 7.67
CA LYS A 42 -10.00 8.69 8.55
C LYS A 42 -11.24 9.19 7.83
N MET A 43 -11.11 9.65 6.59
CA MET A 43 -12.22 10.23 5.83
C MET A 43 -13.18 9.16 5.28
N SER A 44 -12.66 8.08 4.70
CA SER A 44 -13.48 7.07 4.02
C SER A 44 -14.21 6.14 4.97
N MET A 45 -13.62 5.84 6.13
CA MET A 45 -14.20 4.94 7.12
C MET A 45 -14.83 5.69 8.30
N GLY A 46 -14.73 7.01 8.33
CA GLY A 46 -15.28 7.82 9.42
C GLY A 46 -14.64 7.52 10.78
N VAL A 47 -13.32 7.27 10.79
CA VAL A 47 -12.61 6.90 12.03
C VAL A 47 -12.66 8.03 13.03
N GLN A 48 -13.23 7.76 14.19
CA GLN A 48 -13.23 8.64 15.35
C GLN A 48 -11.97 8.40 16.16
N MET A 49 -11.14 9.45 16.26
CA MET A 49 -9.86 9.36 16.96
C MET A 49 -10.05 9.46 18.46
N ILE A 50 -9.35 8.63 19.20
CA ILE A 50 -9.31 8.65 20.67
C ILE A 50 -8.16 9.53 21.14
N ASP A 51 -8.39 10.38 22.14
CA ASP A 51 -7.29 11.07 22.81
C ASP A 51 -6.50 10.08 23.66
N THR A 52 -5.35 9.66 23.17
CA THR A 52 -4.49 8.67 23.85
C THR A 52 -3.90 9.15 25.16
N ASN A 53 -3.93 10.47 25.44
CA ASN A 53 -3.46 11.05 26.70
C ASN A 53 -4.59 11.15 27.74
N ASN A 54 -5.85 11.28 27.29
CA ASN A 54 -7.01 11.39 28.16
C ASN A 54 -8.21 10.62 27.59
N PRO A 55 -8.12 9.27 27.47
CA PRO A 55 -9.20 8.45 26.94
C PRO A 55 -10.40 8.46 27.89
N GLN A 56 -11.61 8.37 27.33
CA GLN A 56 -12.81 8.23 28.15
C GLN A 56 -12.80 6.89 28.90
N PRO A 57 -13.28 6.86 30.17
CA PRO A 57 -13.37 5.63 30.94
C PRO A 57 -14.23 4.56 30.24
N GLY A 58 -13.76 3.31 30.23
CA GLY A 58 -14.45 2.19 29.61
C GLY A 58 -13.74 1.71 28.37
N LEU A 59 -14.42 1.70 27.22
CA LEU A 59 -13.90 1.10 25.99
C LEU A 59 -12.64 1.82 25.46
N GLU A 60 -12.65 3.15 25.45
CA GLU A 60 -11.49 3.90 24.93
C GLU A 60 -10.25 3.68 25.80
N ALA A 61 -10.40 3.75 27.13
CA ALA A 61 -9.30 3.50 28.06
C ALA A 61 -8.76 2.07 27.91
N TYR A 62 -9.63 1.10 27.69
CA TYR A 62 -9.23 -0.29 27.40
C TYR A 62 -8.40 -0.38 26.12
N LEU A 63 -8.91 0.13 24.99
CA LEU A 63 -8.21 0.06 23.70
C LEU A 63 -6.87 0.79 23.73
N VAL A 64 -6.82 2.00 24.30
CA VAL A 64 -5.57 2.75 24.47
C VAL A 64 -4.59 1.99 25.34
N GLY A 65 -5.07 1.35 26.42
CA GLY A 65 -4.26 0.51 27.30
C GLY A 65 -3.62 -0.67 26.58
N VAL A 66 -4.42 -1.41 25.80
CA VAL A 66 -3.93 -2.55 25.00
C VAL A 66 -2.93 -2.08 23.96
N VAL A 67 -3.27 -1.09 23.12
CA VAL A 67 -2.37 -0.61 22.06
C VAL A 67 -1.05 -0.08 22.66
N ARG A 68 -1.11 0.60 23.79
CA ARG A 68 0.10 1.08 24.47
C ARG A 68 0.98 -0.08 24.93
N HIS A 69 0.36 -1.06 25.59
CA HIS A 69 1.06 -2.24 26.08
C HIS A 69 1.75 -2.99 24.94
N GLU A 70 1.03 -3.26 23.85
CA GLU A 70 1.57 -3.98 22.71
C GLU A 70 2.63 -3.16 21.95
N ALA A 71 2.47 -1.84 21.82
CA ALA A 71 3.46 -0.96 21.22
C ALA A 71 4.79 -0.94 22.02
N GLU A 72 4.70 -0.88 23.35
CA GLU A 72 5.88 -0.95 24.25
C GLU A 72 6.61 -2.28 24.08
N ARG A 73 5.88 -3.40 24.05
CA ARG A 73 6.44 -4.75 23.84
C ARG A 73 7.05 -4.90 22.45
N ALA A 74 6.43 -4.32 21.44
CA ALA A 74 6.96 -4.28 20.08
C ALA A 74 8.17 -3.35 19.90
N GLY A 75 8.41 -2.44 20.85
CA GLY A 75 9.47 -1.45 20.77
C GLY A 75 9.21 -0.34 19.74
N ILE A 76 7.95 0.00 19.51
CA ILE A 76 7.54 1.07 18.58
C ILE A 76 6.91 2.25 19.33
N PRO A 77 6.94 3.47 18.76
CA PRO A 77 6.19 4.59 19.30
C PRO A 77 4.69 4.28 19.37
N MET A 78 4.00 4.83 20.39
CA MET A 78 2.55 4.70 20.55
C MET A 78 1.82 5.15 19.29
N PRO A 79 1.07 4.27 18.59
CA PRO A 79 0.25 4.65 17.44
C PRO A 79 -0.96 5.51 17.88
N GLU A 80 -1.50 6.28 16.95
CA GLU A 80 -2.84 6.85 17.16
C GLU A 80 -3.88 5.72 17.19
N VAL A 81 -4.92 5.87 18.01
CA VAL A 81 -5.98 4.87 18.17
C VAL A 81 -7.31 5.47 17.73
N GLY A 82 -8.09 4.69 16.98
CA GLY A 82 -9.40 5.12 16.53
C GLY A 82 -10.43 3.99 16.52
N ILE A 83 -11.70 4.39 16.53
CA ILE A 83 -12.85 3.50 16.39
C ILE A 83 -13.66 3.96 15.19
N TYR A 84 -14.25 3.02 14.45
CA TYR A 84 -15.14 3.32 13.34
C TYR A 84 -16.34 2.36 13.31
N GLU A 85 -17.43 2.80 12.72
CA GLU A 85 -18.59 1.94 12.51
C GLU A 85 -18.41 1.08 11.26
N GLY A 86 -18.57 -0.23 11.39
CA GLY A 86 -18.43 -1.14 10.24
C GLY A 86 -18.45 -2.62 10.62
N GLU A 87 -18.34 -3.45 9.58
CA GLU A 87 -18.18 -4.90 9.70
C GLU A 87 -16.94 -5.24 10.58
N PRO A 88 -16.91 -6.45 11.19
CA PRO A 88 -15.81 -6.87 12.06
C PRO A 88 -14.45 -6.79 11.36
N ASN A 89 -13.64 -5.80 11.74
CA ASN A 89 -12.32 -5.57 11.16
C ASN A 89 -11.48 -4.67 12.08
N ALA A 90 -10.15 -4.82 11.97
CA ALA A 90 -9.18 -3.86 12.47
C ALA A 90 -8.13 -3.61 11.39
N PHE A 91 -7.44 -2.50 11.45
CA PHE A 91 -6.35 -2.21 10.52
C PHE A 91 -5.35 -1.24 11.12
N ALA A 92 -4.10 -1.36 10.67
CA ALA A 92 -3.07 -0.36 10.87
C ALA A 92 -2.75 0.36 9.56
N THR A 93 -2.47 1.66 9.62
CA THR A 93 -2.05 2.48 8.48
C THR A 93 -1.13 3.61 8.91
N GLY A 94 -0.39 4.17 7.96
CA GLY A 94 0.56 5.27 8.18
C GLY A 94 1.84 5.09 7.39
N ALA A 95 2.57 6.17 7.17
CA ALA A 95 3.79 6.16 6.38
C ALA A 95 5.03 5.67 7.16
N SER A 96 4.95 5.56 8.47
CA SER A 96 6.04 5.08 9.35
C SER A 96 5.47 4.65 10.70
N ALA A 97 6.26 3.93 11.49
CA ALA A 97 5.87 3.54 12.86
C ALA A 97 5.51 4.75 13.74
N SER A 98 6.23 5.86 13.59
CA SER A 98 5.98 7.10 14.35
C SER A 98 4.72 7.86 13.92
N SER A 99 4.17 7.56 12.74
CA SER A 99 2.95 8.17 12.21
C SER A 99 1.82 7.15 12.05
N ALA A 100 1.97 5.97 12.63
CA ALA A 100 0.99 4.91 12.52
C ALA A 100 -0.31 5.23 13.26
N MET A 101 -1.40 4.67 12.75
CA MET A 101 -2.72 4.67 13.36
C MET A 101 -3.25 3.24 13.33
N VAL A 102 -3.81 2.80 14.44
CA VAL A 102 -4.55 1.54 14.55
C VAL A 102 -6.02 1.87 14.75
N ALA A 103 -6.90 1.29 13.98
CA ALA A 103 -8.33 1.51 14.07
C ALA A 103 -9.09 0.19 14.17
N VAL A 104 -10.12 0.17 15.01
CA VAL A 104 -10.94 -1.01 15.29
C VAL A 104 -12.40 -0.70 15.00
N SER A 105 -13.11 -1.62 14.34
CA SER A 105 -14.53 -1.45 14.08
C SER A 105 -15.39 -1.79 15.30
N THR A 106 -16.54 -1.13 15.40
CA THR A 106 -17.58 -1.51 16.38
C THR A 106 -18.07 -2.94 16.15
N GLY A 107 -18.10 -3.41 14.91
CA GLY A 107 -18.46 -4.79 14.59
C GLY A 107 -17.52 -5.81 15.22
N LEU A 108 -16.21 -5.58 15.18
CA LEU A 108 -15.22 -6.45 15.82
C LEU A 108 -15.38 -6.44 17.34
N LEU A 109 -15.53 -5.27 17.94
CA LEU A 109 -15.68 -5.11 19.38
C LEU A 109 -16.97 -5.73 19.94
N ASN A 110 -17.99 -5.91 19.09
CA ASN A 110 -19.26 -6.54 19.48
C ASN A 110 -19.20 -8.08 19.47
N ILE A 111 -18.33 -8.68 18.67
CA ILE A 111 -18.28 -10.14 18.52
C ILE A 111 -17.10 -10.79 19.21
N MET A 112 -16.02 -10.06 19.45
CA MET A 112 -14.80 -10.57 20.07
C MET A 112 -14.73 -10.26 21.54
N ASN A 113 -14.20 -11.20 22.31
CA ASN A 113 -13.85 -10.97 23.71
C ASN A 113 -12.54 -10.17 23.82
N ARG A 114 -12.15 -9.80 25.04
CA ARG A 114 -10.98 -8.93 25.25
C ARG A 114 -9.67 -9.57 24.79
N ASP A 115 -9.48 -10.85 25.04
CA ASP A 115 -8.25 -11.56 24.67
C ASP A 115 -8.13 -11.69 23.14
N GLU A 116 -9.26 -11.88 22.45
CA GLU A 116 -9.32 -11.90 20.98
C GLU A 116 -9.03 -10.53 20.37
N VAL A 117 -9.56 -9.45 20.95
CA VAL A 117 -9.27 -8.06 20.54
C VAL A 117 -7.78 -7.76 20.73
N GLU A 118 -7.20 -8.17 21.87
CA GLU A 118 -5.77 -7.99 22.15
C GLU A 118 -4.91 -8.71 21.09
N ALA A 119 -5.26 -9.96 20.74
CA ALA A 119 -4.55 -10.71 19.71
C ALA A 119 -4.61 -10.03 18.34
N VAL A 120 -5.76 -9.51 17.95
CA VAL A 120 -5.91 -8.75 16.68
C VAL A 120 -5.08 -7.47 16.72
N LEU A 121 -5.10 -6.74 17.83
CA LEU A 121 -4.29 -5.52 17.96
C LEU A 121 -2.80 -5.81 17.97
N ALA A 122 -2.34 -6.89 18.59
CA ALA A 122 -0.96 -7.35 18.53
C ALA A 122 -0.53 -7.68 17.08
N HIS A 123 -1.41 -8.31 16.29
CA HIS A 123 -1.19 -8.56 14.86
C HIS A 123 -1.02 -7.26 14.07
N GLU A 124 -1.91 -6.28 14.24
CA GLU A 124 -1.81 -4.97 13.58
C GLU A 124 -0.55 -4.20 13.98
N ILE A 125 -0.16 -4.26 15.26
CA ILE A 125 1.08 -3.66 15.77
C ILE A 125 2.31 -4.36 15.18
N SER A 126 2.27 -5.66 14.95
CA SER A 126 3.34 -6.39 14.27
C SER A 126 3.56 -5.89 12.85
N HIS A 127 2.52 -5.59 12.08
CA HIS A 127 2.63 -4.94 10.77
C HIS A 127 3.32 -3.58 10.85
N VAL A 128 3.00 -2.79 11.88
CA VAL A 128 3.65 -1.48 12.11
C VAL A 128 5.14 -1.67 12.43
N LYS A 129 5.47 -2.61 13.36
CA LYS A 129 6.84 -2.96 13.74
C LYS A 129 7.67 -3.38 12.52
N ASN A 130 7.11 -4.21 11.67
CA ASN A 130 7.78 -4.75 10.47
C ASN A 130 7.93 -3.72 9.34
N GLY A 131 7.26 -2.57 9.41
CA GLY A 131 7.26 -1.56 8.34
C GLY A 131 6.56 -2.03 7.07
N ASP A 132 5.56 -2.90 7.22
CA ASP A 132 4.87 -3.58 6.12
C ASP A 132 4.22 -2.61 5.12
N MET A 133 3.73 -1.47 5.58
CA MET A 133 3.13 -0.44 4.73
C MET A 133 4.15 0.16 3.76
N VAL A 134 5.37 0.44 4.25
CA VAL A 134 6.47 0.96 3.41
C VAL A 134 6.93 -0.10 2.42
N THR A 135 7.13 -1.33 2.88
CA THR A 135 7.58 -2.45 2.05
C THR A 135 6.58 -2.73 0.92
N GLN A 136 5.28 -2.74 1.22
CA GLN A 136 4.22 -2.91 0.21
C GLN A 136 4.20 -1.76 -0.78
N THR A 137 4.39 -0.53 -0.33
CA THR A 137 4.45 0.65 -1.20
C THR A 137 5.63 0.59 -2.15
N LEU A 138 6.81 0.20 -1.67
CA LEU A 138 7.99 0.02 -2.51
C LEU A 138 7.78 -1.09 -3.53
N LEU A 139 7.25 -2.22 -3.13
CA LEU A 139 6.91 -3.31 -4.04
C LEU A 139 5.93 -2.85 -5.12
N GLN A 140 4.86 -2.15 -4.73
CA GLN A 140 3.89 -1.60 -5.66
C GLN A 140 4.53 -0.61 -6.64
N GLY A 141 5.43 0.25 -6.16
CA GLY A 141 6.18 1.19 -7.01
C GLY A 141 7.06 0.48 -8.04
N VAL A 142 7.77 -0.57 -7.62
CA VAL A 142 8.57 -1.42 -8.52
C VAL A 142 7.68 -2.09 -9.56
N MET A 143 6.59 -2.73 -9.13
CA MET A 143 5.68 -3.43 -10.05
C MET A 143 5.03 -2.46 -11.05
N ASN A 144 4.57 -1.30 -10.60
CA ASN A 144 4.02 -0.27 -11.49
C ASN A 144 5.06 0.23 -12.50
N THR A 145 6.33 0.38 -12.08
CA THR A 145 7.43 0.74 -12.99
C THR A 145 7.57 -0.27 -14.12
N PHE A 146 7.57 -1.56 -13.80
CA PHE A 146 7.66 -2.63 -14.80
C PHE A 146 6.44 -2.64 -15.72
N VAL A 147 5.23 -2.48 -15.20
CA VAL A 147 4.00 -2.42 -15.99
C VAL A 147 4.09 -1.28 -17.01
N VAL A 148 4.38 -0.06 -16.57
CA VAL A 148 4.49 1.11 -17.45
C VAL A 148 5.63 0.93 -18.47
N PHE A 149 6.78 0.45 -18.04
CA PHE A 149 7.94 0.31 -18.91
C PHE A 149 7.68 -0.70 -20.05
N PHE A 150 7.23 -1.91 -19.71
CA PHE A 150 7.02 -2.95 -20.73
C PHE A 150 5.81 -2.65 -21.62
N SER A 151 4.72 -2.11 -21.09
CA SER A 151 3.56 -1.76 -21.91
C SER A 151 3.91 -0.70 -22.97
N ARG A 152 4.77 0.28 -22.63
CA ARG A 152 5.22 1.30 -23.58
C ARG A 152 6.18 0.74 -24.64
N ILE A 153 7.06 -0.18 -24.26
CA ILE A 153 7.93 -0.88 -25.23
C ILE A 153 7.09 -1.68 -26.22
N ILE A 154 6.16 -2.47 -25.72
CA ILE A 154 5.31 -3.32 -26.56
C ILE A 154 4.43 -2.44 -27.47
N GLY A 155 3.84 -1.38 -26.92
CA GLY A 155 3.07 -0.41 -27.69
C GLY A 155 3.88 0.19 -28.84
N TRP A 156 5.13 0.58 -28.57
CA TRP A 156 6.04 1.11 -29.59
C TRP A 156 6.38 0.08 -30.66
N VAL A 157 6.70 -1.16 -30.26
CA VAL A 157 7.02 -2.25 -31.22
C VAL A 157 5.83 -2.53 -32.13
N VAL A 158 4.61 -2.63 -31.57
CA VAL A 158 3.41 -2.88 -32.37
C VAL A 158 3.14 -1.73 -33.35
N ASP A 159 3.22 -0.48 -32.88
CA ASP A 159 2.95 0.70 -33.67
C ASP A 159 3.96 0.82 -34.85
N ARG A 160 5.26 0.63 -34.57
CA ARG A 160 6.32 0.83 -35.57
C ARG A 160 6.57 -0.37 -36.48
N GLN A 161 6.56 -1.59 -35.93
CA GLN A 161 6.96 -2.78 -36.70
C GLN A 161 5.77 -3.53 -37.30
N ILE A 162 4.63 -3.56 -36.60
CA ILE A 162 3.44 -4.30 -37.04
C ILE A 162 2.53 -3.38 -37.88
N LEU A 163 2.17 -2.23 -37.32
CA LEU A 163 1.29 -1.27 -37.99
C LEU A 163 2.03 -0.33 -38.96
N ARG A 164 3.37 -0.36 -38.92
CA ARG A 164 4.25 0.39 -39.83
C ARG A 164 3.96 1.89 -39.83
N ASN A 165 3.70 2.43 -38.61
CA ASN A 165 3.54 3.87 -38.46
C ASN A 165 4.89 4.56 -38.71
N GLU A 166 4.98 5.35 -39.82
CA GLU A 166 6.17 6.10 -40.20
C GLU A 166 6.19 7.53 -39.63
N ASP A 167 5.09 7.98 -39.03
CA ASP A 167 5.00 9.31 -38.42
C ASP A 167 5.92 9.43 -37.20
N ASP A 168 6.47 10.61 -36.96
CA ASP A 168 7.31 10.87 -35.78
C ASP A 168 6.54 10.75 -34.48
N ALA A 169 5.22 10.92 -34.50
CA ALA A 169 4.35 10.80 -33.34
C ALA A 169 3.83 9.35 -33.18
N PRO A 170 3.60 8.89 -31.92
CA PRO A 170 2.93 7.61 -31.67
C PRO A 170 1.54 7.58 -32.28
N GLY A 171 1.23 6.53 -33.03
CA GLY A 171 -0.08 6.32 -33.63
C GLY A 171 -1.10 5.76 -32.64
N VAL A 172 -2.33 5.58 -33.10
CA VAL A 172 -3.42 4.97 -32.29
C VAL A 172 -3.03 3.57 -31.82
N GLY A 173 -2.28 2.82 -32.64
CA GLY A 173 -1.77 1.50 -32.29
C GLY A 173 -0.92 1.48 -31.02
N TYR A 174 -0.07 2.47 -30.84
CA TYR A 174 0.71 2.63 -29.63
C TYR A 174 -0.17 2.75 -28.37
N TYR A 175 -1.14 3.66 -28.41
CA TYR A 175 -1.99 3.93 -27.24
C TYR A 175 -2.89 2.74 -26.89
N VAL A 176 -3.53 2.14 -27.90
CA VAL A 176 -4.42 0.98 -27.67
C VAL A 176 -3.61 -0.22 -27.17
N THR A 177 -2.47 -0.53 -27.78
CA THR A 177 -1.62 -1.64 -27.34
C THR A 177 -1.08 -1.40 -25.94
N SER A 178 -0.57 -0.20 -25.67
CA SER A 178 -0.08 0.14 -24.33
C SER A 178 -1.18 0.01 -23.26
N LEU A 179 -2.40 0.45 -23.53
CA LEU A 179 -3.53 0.30 -22.62
C LEU A 179 -3.86 -1.17 -22.35
N VAL A 180 -3.92 -2.01 -23.38
CA VAL A 180 -4.19 -3.44 -23.21
C VAL A 180 -3.12 -4.10 -22.35
N PHE A 181 -1.85 -3.78 -22.61
CA PHE A 181 -0.74 -4.33 -21.82
C PHE A 181 -0.65 -3.73 -20.41
N ASP A 182 -1.03 -2.46 -20.20
CA ASP A 182 -1.17 -1.89 -18.85
C ASP A 182 -2.15 -2.72 -18.02
N ILE A 183 -3.28 -3.15 -18.59
CA ILE A 183 -4.27 -3.98 -17.91
C ILE A 183 -3.74 -5.40 -17.67
N CYS A 184 -3.21 -6.06 -18.69
CA CYS A 184 -2.73 -7.44 -18.59
C CYS A 184 -1.54 -7.56 -17.61
N LEU A 185 -0.53 -6.70 -17.76
CA LEU A 185 0.65 -6.69 -16.89
C LEU A 185 0.29 -6.21 -15.47
N GLY A 186 -0.67 -5.29 -15.36
CA GLY A 186 -1.21 -4.84 -14.07
C GLY A 186 -1.86 -5.99 -13.29
N PHE A 187 -2.61 -6.86 -13.98
CA PHE A 187 -3.17 -8.06 -13.36
C PHE A 187 -2.07 -9.02 -12.87
N LEU A 188 -1.02 -9.27 -13.68
CA LEU A 188 0.11 -10.09 -13.26
C LEU A 188 0.88 -9.47 -12.08
N ALA A 189 1.10 -8.15 -12.12
CA ALA A 189 1.70 -7.40 -11.02
C ALA A 189 0.89 -7.54 -9.73
N GLY A 190 -0.44 -7.47 -9.83
CA GLY A 190 -1.37 -7.69 -8.71
C GLY A 190 -1.23 -9.07 -8.07
N MET A 191 -1.03 -10.13 -8.88
CA MET A 191 -0.78 -11.47 -8.34
C MET A 191 0.53 -11.55 -7.55
N VAL A 192 1.60 -10.90 -8.01
CA VAL A 192 2.88 -10.83 -7.29
C VAL A 192 2.72 -10.10 -5.97
N VAL A 193 2.04 -8.95 -5.98
CA VAL A 193 1.76 -8.17 -4.77
C VAL A 193 0.90 -8.98 -3.77
N ALA A 194 -0.12 -9.70 -4.26
CA ALA A 194 -0.96 -10.54 -3.41
C ALA A 194 -0.19 -11.72 -2.81
N TYR A 195 0.72 -12.36 -3.57
CA TYR A 195 1.59 -13.40 -3.05
C TYR A 195 2.49 -12.89 -1.93
N PHE A 196 3.11 -11.73 -2.14
CA PHE A 196 3.96 -11.09 -1.14
C PHE A 196 3.16 -10.64 0.10
N SER A 197 1.92 -10.19 -0.09
CA SER A 197 1.01 -9.85 1.02
C SER A 197 0.78 -11.06 1.92
N ARG A 198 0.48 -12.24 1.37
CA ARG A 198 0.32 -13.48 2.15
C ARG A 198 1.56 -13.85 2.94
N TRP A 199 2.74 -13.66 2.37
CA TRP A 199 4.00 -13.94 3.07
C TRP A 199 4.18 -13.01 4.29
N ARG A 200 3.75 -11.75 4.19
CA ARG A 200 3.77 -10.80 5.31
C ARG A 200 2.80 -11.18 6.42
N GLU A 201 1.61 -11.70 6.09
CA GLU A 201 0.65 -12.17 7.10
C GLU A 201 1.26 -13.24 8.02
N TYR A 202 2.01 -14.21 7.47
CA TYR A 202 2.72 -15.19 8.30
C TYR A 202 3.74 -14.56 9.26
N HIS A 203 4.40 -13.50 8.84
CA HIS A 203 5.34 -12.78 9.70
C HIS A 203 4.62 -11.92 10.75
N ALA A 204 3.48 -11.34 10.41
CA ALA A 204 2.65 -10.59 11.34
C ALA A 204 2.07 -11.51 12.42
N ASP A 205 1.58 -12.70 12.05
CA ASP A 205 1.10 -13.72 12.99
C ASP A 205 2.22 -14.19 13.94
N ALA A 206 3.40 -14.47 13.41
CA ALA A 206 4.56 -14.84 14.22
C ALA A 206 4.98 -13.70 15.16
N GLY A 207 4.99 -12.47 14.67
CA GLY A 207 5.29 -11.28 15.45
C GLY A 207 4.24 -10.99 16.53
N ALA A 208 2.96 -11.18 16.25
CA ALA A 208 1.90 -11.07 17.25
C ALA A 208 2.09 -12.08 18.39
N ALA A 209 2.40 -13.34 18.06
CA ALA A 209 2.68 -14.37 19.05
C ALA A 209 3.90 -14.01 19.93
N GLU A 210 4.98 -13.46 19.33
CA GLU A 210 6.15 -12.98 20.08
C GLU A 210 5.79 -11.82 21.01
N ILE A 211 5.04 -10.84 20.52
CA ILE A 211 4.57 -9.70 21.29
C ILE A 211 3.74 -10.16 22.48
N MET A 212 2.78 -11.06 22.28
CA MET A 212 1.92 -11.60 23.35
C MET A 212 2.64 -12.51 24.36
N GLN A 213 3.74 -13.17 23.98
CA GLN A 213 4.50 -14.08 24.85
C GLN A 213 5.64 -13.39 25.61
N SER A 214 6.06 -12.19 25.24
CA SER A 214 7.13 -11.45 25.91
C SER A 214 6.64 -10.92 27.27
N ASN A 215 6.74 -11.71 28.33
CA ASN A 215 6.50 -11.33 29.73
C ASN A 215 7.77 -10.77 30.36
#